data_d670b6d3791e248b97c38fd9b583e010
#
_entry.id   d670b6d3791e248b97c38fd9b583e010
#
_cell.length_a   1.000
_cell.length_b   1.000
_cell.length_c   1.000
_cell.angle_alpha   90.00
_cell.angle_beta   90.00
_cell.angle_gamma   90.00
#
_symmetry.space_group_name_H-M   'P 1'
#
loop_
_entity.id
_entity.type
_entity.pdbx_description
1 polymer ?
#
loop_
_entity_poly.entity_id
_entity_poly.type
_entity_poly.pdbx_seq_one_letter_code
_entity_poly.pdbx_strand_id
1 'polypeptide(L)' 'MTQISPSKELLSPREASLVLFGTDSKSQVNMLRTMLHRGIIKGKRLGGRWYITKREIERIIDGDANIPDYSKK' A
#
# COMPACT_ATOMS: atom_id res chain seq x y z
N MET A 1 -22.24 12.83 11.32
CA MET A 1 -21.78 12.49 10.98
C MET A 1 -21.14 12.36 10.51
N THR A 2 -20.87 12.36 10.31
CA THR A 2 -20.31 12.06 9.92
C THR A 2 -19.65 11.83 9.18
N GLN A 3 -19.29 11.74 8.81
CA GLN A 3 -18.71 11.37 8.06
C GLN A 3 -18.01 11.09 7.64
N ILE A 4 -18.53 11.24 7.83
CA ILE A 4 -17.55 10.43 7.47
C ILE A 4 -16.73 10.69 6.27
N SER A 5 -15.54 10.88 6.41
CA SER A 5 -14.66 11.15 5.31
C SER A 5 -14.67 9.99 4.35
N PRO A 6 -14.81 10.23 3.07
CA PRO A 6 -14.71 9.15 2.11
C PRO A 6 -13.32 8.58 2.01
N SER A 7 -12.30 9.30 2.46
CA SER A 7 -10.96 8.79 2.33
C SER A 7 -10.47 8.25 3.66
N LYS A 8 -10.01 7.04 3.65
CA LYS A 8 -9.38 6.45 4.81
C LYS A 8 -7.94 6.88 4.87
N GLU A 9 -7.45 7.04 6.08
CA GLU A 9 -6.03 7.32 6.24
C GLU A 9 -5.18 6.07 6.12
N LEU A 10 -5.76 4.93 6.42
CA LEU A 10 -5.06 3.66 6.34
C LEU A 10 -5.77 2.73 5.38
N LEU A 11 -5.00 2.11 4.52
CA LEU A 11 -5.53 1.17 3.55
C LEU A 11 -4.89 -0.19 3.76
N SER A 12 -5.68 -1.24 3.57
CA SER A 12 -5.13 -2.58 3.61
C SER A 12 -4.28 -2.81 2.35
N PRO A 13 -3.43 -3.84 2.34
CA PRO A 13 -2.67 -4.14 1.13
C PRO A 13 -3.57 -4.37 -0.07
N ARG A 14 -4.73 -4.96 0.15
CA ARG A 14 -5.67 -5.18 -0.92
C ARG A 14 -6.21 -3.88 -1.48
N GLU A 15 -6.61 -2.97 -0.58
CA GLU A 15 -7.10 -1.67 -1.01
C GLU A 15 -6.01 -0.87 -1.70
N ALA A 16 -4.80 -0.93 -1.16
CA ALA A 16 -3.68 -0.24 -1.77
C ALA A 16 -3.38 -0.79 -3.16
N SER A 17 -3.49 -2.09 -3.32
CA SER A 17 -3.28 -2.71 -4.62
C SER A 17 -4.29 -2.19 -5.64
N LEU A 18 -5.54 -2.04 -5.23
CA LEU A 18 -6.56 -1.51 -6.12
C LEU A 18 -6.24 -0.08 -6.55
N VAL A 19 -5.75 0.72 -5.62
CA VAL A 19 -5.41 2.11 -5.93
C VAL A 19 -4.18 2.18 -6.82
N LEU A 20 -3.16 1.40 -6.51
CA LEU A 20 -1.88 1.50 -7.19
C LEU A 20 -1.86 0.78 -8.54
N PHE A 21 -2.52 -0.35 -8.61
CA PHE A 21 -2.42 -1.21 -9.80
C PHE A 21 -3.76 -1.45 -10.48
N GLY A 22 -4.85 -1.01 -9.87
CA GLY A 22 -6.16 -1.25 -10.44
C GLY A 22 -6.65 -2.66 -10.27
N THR A 23 -5.97 -3.48 -9.49
CA THR A 23 -6.34 -4.86 -9.28
C THR A 23 -5.89 -5.30 -7.89
N ASP A 24 -6.64 -6.20 -7.29
CA ASP A 24 -6.27 -6.79 -6.03
C ASP A 24 -5.90 -8.26 -6.19
N SER A 25 -5.31 -8.60 -7.32
CA SER A 25 -4.89 -9.96 -7.56
C SER A 25 -3.91 -10.40 -6.46
N LYS A 26 -3.89 -11.70 -6.23
CA LYS A 26 -3.10 -12.24 -5.14
C LYS A 26 -1.61 -11.89 -5.30
N SER A 27 -1.10 -11.92 -6.50
CA SER A 27 0.32 -11.64 -6.69
C SER A 27 0.64 -10.19 -6.38
N GLN A 28 -0.23 -9.25 -6.75
CA GLN A 28 0.03 -7.85 -6.45
C GLN A 28 -0.09 -7.57 -4.96
N VAL A 29 -1.10 -8.16 -4.31
CA VAL A 29 -1.26 -7.98 -2.88
C VAL A 29 -0.06 -8.57 -2.13
N ASN A 30 0.39 -9.74 -2.55
CA ASN A 30 1.54 -10.37 -1.90
C ASN A 30 2.81 -9.56 -2.10
N MET A 31 2.96 -8.95 -3.26
CA MET A 31 4.10 -8.09 -3.51
C MET A 31 4.11 -6.91 -2.55
N LEU A 32 2.96 -6.30 -2.33
CA LEU A 32 2.87 -5.19 -1.40
C LEU A 32 3.19 -5.62 0.02
N ARG A 33 2.70 -6.78 0.42
CA ARG A 33 3.01 -7.30 1.75
C ARG A 33 4.49 -7.53 1.92
N THR A 34 5.13 -8.05 0.88
CA THR A 34 6.57 -8.29 0.94
C THR A 34 7.32 -6.98 1.08
N MET A 35 6.92 -5.97 0.32
CA MET A 35 7.58 -4.67 0.40
C MET A 35 7.36 -4.02 1.77
N LEU A 36 6.18 -4.18 2.33
CA LEU A 36 5.92 -3.68 3.68
C LEU A 36 6.79 -4.40 4.70
N HIS A 37 6.88 -5.72 4.56
CA HIS A 37 7.65 -6.53 5.50
C HIS A 37 9.13 -6.18 5.45
N ARG A 38 9.62 -5.81 4.29
CA ARG A 38 11.03 -5.44 4.13
C ARG A 38 11.29 -3.97 4.40
N GLY A 39 10.25 -3.20 4.67
CA GLY A 39 10.43 -1.78 4.94
C GLY A 39 10.68 -0.94 3.72
N ILE A 40 10.44 -1.47 2.53
CA ILE A 40 10.64 -0.71 1.30
C ILE A 40 9.58 0.36 1.16
N ILE A 41 8.35 0.01 1.46
CA ILE A 41 7.30 1.01 1.58
C ILE A 41 6.91 1.09 3.04
N LYS A 42 6.56 2.28 3.47
CA LYS A 42 6.26 2.51 4.86
C LYS A 42 4.81 2.18 5.14
N GLY A 43 4.61 1.44 6.19
CA GLY A 43 3.27 1.09 6.60
C GLY A 43 3.20 0.96 8.09
N LYS A 44 2.04 0.61 8.57
CA LYS A 44 1.81 0.42 10.00
C LYS A 44 1.27 -0.97 10.22
N ARG A 45 1.73 -1.59 11.27
CA ARG A 45 1.22 -2.90 11.65
C ARG A 45 0.38 -2.76 12.89
N LEU A 46 -0.92 -2.95 12.70
CA LEU A 46 -1.88 -2.78 13.78
C LEU A 46 -2.71 -4.06 13.90
N GLY A 47 -2.74 -4.60 15.12
CA GLY A 47 -3.55 -5.80 15.34
C GLY A 47 -3.13 -6.97 14.48
N GLY A 48 -1.86 -7.08 14.15
CA GLY A 48 -1.36 -8.17 13.34
C GLY A 48 -1.59 -8.01 11.85
N ARG A 49 -2.10 -6.87 11.44
CA ARG A 49 -2.36 -6.59 10.03
C ARG A 49 -1.57 -5.40 9.55
N TRP A 50 -1.19 -5.45 8.30
CA TRP A 50 -0.47 -4.35 7.68
C TRP A 50 -1.44 -3.35 7.09
N TYR A 51 -1.06 -2.07 7.19
CA TYR A 51 -1.79 -0.97 6.57
C TYR A 51 -0.80 -0.02 5.95
N ILE A 52 -1.22 0.61 4.86
CA ILE A 52 -0.40 1.61 4.18
C ILE A 52 -1.11 2.94 4.33
N THR A 53 -0.37 3.98 4.71
CA THR A 53 -0.99 5.30 4.85
C THR A 53 -1.32 5.85 3.47
N LYS A 54 -2.37 6.64 3.44
CA LYS A 54 -2.76 7.30 2.20
C LYS A 54 -1.62 8.17 1.67
N ARG A 55 -0.92 8.83 2.58
CA ARG A 55 0.20 9.68 2.21
C ARG A 55 1.31 8.87 1.54
N GLU A 56 1.57 7.69 2.03
CA GLU A 56 2.60 6.86 1.43
C GLU A 56 2.20 6.42 0.02
N ILE A 57 0.93 6.12 -0.17
CA ILE A 57 0.45 5.77 -1.50
C ILE A 57 0.62 6.94 -2.45
N GLU A 58 0.31 8.13 -2.00
CA GLU A 58 0.49 9.31 -2.83
C GLU A 58 1.96 9.53 -3.18
N ARG A 59 2.84 9.27 -2.22
CA ARG A 59 4.27 9.39 -2.46
C ARG A 59 4.73 8.41 -3.55
N ILE A 60 4.21 7.20 -3.50
CA ILE A 60 4.56 6.19 -4.50
C ILE A 60 4.06 6.61 -5.87
N ILE A 61 2.83 7.09 -5.94
CA ILE A 61 2.23 7.50 -7.20
C ILE A 61 2.99 8.69 -7.78
N ASP A 62 3.41 9.61 -6.92
CA ASP A 62 4.13 10.79 -7.37
C ASP A 62 5.56 10.50 -7.77
N GLY A 63 6.04 9.31 -7.50
CA GLY A 63 7.39 8.95 -7.88
C GLY A 63 8.45 9.38 -6.90
N ASP A 64 8.05 9.85 -5.72
CA ASP A 64 9.02 10.23 -4.70
C ASP A 64 9.66 9.02 -4.05
N ALA A 65 8.98 7.90 -4.07
CA ALA A 65 9.52 6.69 -3.49
C ALA A 65 10.31 5.93 -4.54
N ASN A 66 11.51 5.56 -4.18
CA ASN A 66 12.36 4.81 -5.09
C ASN A 66 12.26 3.33 -4.76
N ILE A 67 11.32 2.68 -5.39
CA ILE A 67 10.99 1.29 -5.08
C ILE A 67 11.64 0.37 -6.09
N PRO A 68 12.44 -0.60 -5.63
CA PRO A 68 13.03 -1.56 -6.56
C PRO A 68 11.97 -2.37 -7.28
N ASP A 69 12.29 -2.78 -8.48
CA ASP A 69 11.38 -3.56 -9.30
C ASP A 69 11.60 -5.04 -8.98
N TYR A 70 10.71 -5.61 -8.20
CA TYR A 70 10.84 -7.00 -7.79
C TYR A 70 10.41 -7.99 -8.86
N SER A 71 9.70 -7.52 -9.85
CA SER A 71 9.28 -8.41 -10.92
C SER A 71 10.37 -8.62 -11.95
N LYS A 72 11.44 -7.87 -11.82
CA LYS A 72 12.51 -7.93 -12.78
C LYS A 72 13.63 -8.79 -12.27
N LYS A 73 14.18 -9.58 -13.12
CA LYS A 73 15.27 -10.44 -12.75
C LYS A 73 16.58 -9.94 -13.22
#